data_cbe609ffab0a59b32b62d897f77be695
#
_entry.id   cbe609ffab0a59b32b62d897f77be695
#
_cell.length_a   1.000
_cell.length_b   1.000
_cell.length_c   1.000
_cell.angle_alpha   90.00
_cell.angle_beta   90.00
_cell.angle_gamma   90.00
#
_symmetry.space_group_name_H-M   'P 1'
#
loop_
_entity.id
_entity.type
_entity.pdbx_description
1 polymer ?
#
loop_
_entity_poly.entity_id
_entity_poly.type
_entity_poly.pdbx_seq_one_letter_code
_entity_poly.pdbx_strand_id
1 'polypeptide(L)'
;IEFRGNFETRIKKLQNKEVDATLLAMAGIQRLNFAESNILPFETDVMIPAAGQGAIGMVARTNDKEIMEIISDLNHIESFTCILAERMVLQNFGGSCFQPIAAFANFEDDGKITINSMISNDDGTLHHNVKEYAQRDTVMDIAGDIGRRLLEYYDKSLKRTVNS
;
A
#
# COMPACT_ATOMS: atom_id res chain seq x y z
N ILE A 1 8.67 -14.16 14.37
CA ILE A 1 8.61 -13.45 15.67
C ILE A 1 8.15 -12.03 15.46
N GLU A 2 7.50 -11.43 16.46
CA GLU A 2 7.13 -10.02 16.41
C GLU A 2 8.40 -9.15 16.43
N PHE A 3 8.59 -8.35 15.38
CA PHE A 3 9.84 -7.62 15.13
C PHE A 3 9.54 -6.13 15.01
N ARG A 4 9.51 -5.43 16.15
CA ARG A 4 9.20 -4.01 16.26
C ARG A 4 10.46 -3.15 16.38
N GLY A 5 10.36 -1.90 15.97
CA GLY A 5 11.39 -0.88 16.05
C GLY A 5 11.44 -0.02 14.81
N ASN A 6 12.16 1.09 14.89
CA ASN A 6 12.49 1.89 13.73
C ASN A 6 13.52 1.18 12.83
N PHE A 7 13.85 1.79 11.71
CA PHE A 7 14.78 1.23 10.72
C PHE A 7 16.12 0.79 11.37
N GLU A 8 16.78 1.70 12.08
CA GLU A 8 18.08 1.43 12.69
C GLU A 8 18.03 0.31 13.73
N THR A 9 16.97 0.28 14.54
CA THR A 9 16.77 -0.77 15.55
C THR A 9 16.61 -2.13 14.89
N ARG A 10 15.86 -2.21 13.79
CA ARG A 10 15.67 -3.46 13.04
C ARG A 10 16.96 -3.94 12.39
N ILE A 11 17.76 -3.05 11.82
CA ILE A 11 19.06 -3.39 11.25
C ILE A 11 20.01 -3.90 12.34
N LYS A 12 20.10 -3.23 13.49
CA LYS A 12 20.93 -3.71 14.60
C LYS A 12 20.53 -5.11 15.07
N LYS A 13 19.26 -5.40 15.19
CA LYS A 13 18.76 -6.73 15.56
C LYS A 13 19.13 -7.79 14.52
N LEU A 14 19.05 -7.47 13.23
CA LEU A 14 19.50 -8.36 12.17
C LEU A 14 21.00 -8.62 12.26
N GLN A 15 21.82 -7.58 12.44
CA GLN A 15 23.28 -7.69 12.60
C GLN A 15 23.65 -8.52 13.84
N ASN A 16 22.87 -8.39 14.92
CA ASN A 16 23.02 -9.17 16.14
C ASN A 16 22.52 -10.63 16.02
N LYS A 17 22.03 -11.04 14.85
CA LYS A 17 21.46 -12.36 14.58
C LYS A 17 20.24 -12.74 15.46
N GLU A 18 19.47 -11.74 15.88
CA GLU A 18 18.19 -11.97 16.55
C GLU A 18 17.12 -12.52 15.57
N VAL A 19 17.28 -12.25 14.28
CA VAL A 19 16.50 -12.78 13.16
C VAL A 19 17.42 -13.02 11.96
N ASP A 20 17.01 -13.91 11.06
CA ASP A 20 17.78 -14.24 9.85
C ASP A 20 17.49 -13.23 8.70
N ALA A 21 16.29 -12.64 8.67
CA ALA A 21 15.87 -11.66 7.68
C ALA A 21 14.81 -10.71 8.25
N THR A 22 14.63 -9.56 7.62
CA THR A 22 13.55 -8.61 7.95
C THR A 22 13.05 -7.91 6.69
N LEU A 23 11.77 -7.54 6.67
CA LEU A 23 11.17 -6.75 5.61
C LEU A 23 11.20 -5.26 5.98
N LEU A 24 11.65 -4.44 5.04
CA LEU A 24 11.77 -2.98 5.19
C LEU A 24 11.22 -2.29 3.95
N ALA A 25 10.68 -1.08 4.12
CA ALA A 25 10.26 -0.27 3.00
C ALA A 25 11.50 0.26 2.24
N MET A 26 11.53 0.05 0.91
CA MET A 26 12.64 0.52 0.06
C MET A 26 12.88 2.02 0.16
N ALA A 27 11.82 2.83 0.31
CA ALA A 27 11.94 4.26 0.52
C ALA A 27 12.79 4.63 1.75
N GLY A 28 12.74 3.85 2.83
CA GLY A 28 13.59 4.03 4.01
C GLY A 28 15.05 3.69 3.73
N ILE A 29 15.29 2.59 3.01
CA ILE A 29 16.62 2.13 2.62
C ILE A 29 17.31 3.18 1.73
N GLN A 30 16.60 3.65 0.69
CA GLN A 30 17.12 4.66 -0.25
C GLN A 30 17.39 6.00 0.43
N ARG A 31 16.49 6.47 1.29
CA ARG A 31 16.62 7.77 1.98
C ARG A 31 17.80 7.81 2.93
N LEU A 32 18.11 6.70 3.58
CA LEU A 32 19.23 6.58 4.51
C LEU A 32 20.55 6.23 3.82
N ASN A 33 20.58 6.10 2.48
CA ASN A 33 21.75 5.62 1.72
C ASN A 33 22.33 4.34 2.31
N PHE A 34 21.46 3.47 2.79
CA PHE A 34 21.87 2.23 3.43
C PHE A 34 22.36 1.25 2.34
N ALA A 35 23.68 1.11 2.24
CA ALA A 35 24.31 0.26 1.26
C ALA A 35 24.78 -1.04 1.92
N GLU A 36 23.92 -2.05 1.93
CA GLU A 36 24.34 -3.43 2.22
C GLU A 36 24.11 -4.32 1.01
N SER A 37 25.03 -5.27 0.82
CA SER A 37 25.04 -6.20 -0.33
C SER A 37 23.89 -7.22 -0.32
N ASN A 38 23.12 -7.28 0.77
CA ASN A 38 22.11 -8.32 1.03
C ASN A 38 20.68 -7.79 0.96
N ILE A 39 20.44 -6.68 0.27
CA ILE A 39 19.11 -6.14 0.05
C ILE A 39 18.52 -6.77 -1.21
N LEU A 40 17.37 -7.42 -1.06
CA LEU A 40 16.64 -8.03 -2.15
C LEU A 40 15.30 -7.29 -2.32
N PRO A 41 15.16 -6.40 -3.33
CA PRO A 41 13.89 -5.76 -3.59
C PRO A 41 12.84 -6.78 -4.05
N PHE A 42 11.63 -6.69 -3.53
CA PHE A 42 10.49 -7.40 -4.09
C PHE A 42 9.79 -6.51 -5.13
N GLU A 43 9.46 -7.09 -6.26
CA GLU A 43 8.58 -6.46 -7.23
C GLU A 43 7.19 -6.25 -6.62
N THR A 44 6.52 -5.18 -7.01
CA THR A 44 5.20 -4.82 -6.47
C THR A 44 4.11 -5.84 -6.83
N ASP A 45 4.31 -6.64 -7.87
CA ASP A 45 3.44 -7.75 -8.23
C ASP A 45 3.63 -8.99 -7.32
N VAL A 46 4.81 -9.12 -6.72
CA VAL A 46 5.12 -10.21 -5.77
C VAL A 46 4.66 -9.85 -4.36
N MET A 47 4.88 -8.59 -3.97
CA MET A 47 4.48 -8.08 -2.67
C MET A 47 3.83 -6.71 -2.82
N ILE A 48 2.51 -6.69 -2.87
CA ILE A 48 1.74 -5.45 -3.00
C ILE A 48 1.93 -4.64 -1.72
N PRO A 49 2.41 -3.39 -1.79
CA PRO A 49 2.58 -2.56 -0.61
C PRO A 49 1.25 -2.14 0.01
N ALA A 50 1.29 -1.73 1.26
CA ALA A 50 0.15 -1.09 1.90
C ALA A 50 -0.18 0.23 1.19
N ALA A 51 -1.46 0.59 1.15
CA ALA A 51 -1.91 1.82 0.50
C ALA A 51 -1.22 3.07 1.05
N GLY A 52 -0.68 3.90 0.17
CA GLY A 52 0.10 5.08 0.49
C GLY A 52 1.53 4.80 0.96
N GLN A 53 2.01 3.56 0.87
CA GLN A 53 3.38 3.21 1.25
C GLN A 53 4.41 3.98 0.42
N GLY A 54 5.33 4.66 1.10
CA GLY A 54 6.38 5.46 0.45
C GLY A 54 5.95 6.89 0.08
N ALA A 55 4.68 7.24 0.19
CA ALA A 55 4.21 8.60 -0.05
C ALA A 55 4.55 9.54 1.12
N ILE A 56 4.94 10.76 0.79
CA ILE A 56 5.13 11.84 1.77
C ILE A 56 3.86 12.69 1.75
N GLY A 57 3.13 12.71 2.86
CA GLY A 57 1.98 13.58 3.04
C GLY A 57 2.33 14.86 3.78
N MET A 58 1.82 15.99 3.28
CA MET A 58 1.90 17.28 3.98
C MET A 58 0.54 17.63 4.57
N VAL A 59 0.54 18.09 5.81
CA VAL A 59 -0.68 18.47 6.54
C VAL A 59 -0.59 19.93 6.97
N ALA A 60 -1.63 20.69 6.66
CA ALA A 60 -1.78 22.07 7.10
C ALA A 60 -3.17 22.31 7.69
N ARG A 61 -3.32 23.39 8.44
CA ARG A 61 -4.64 23.83 8.93
C ARG A 61 -5.53 24.25 7.74
N THR A 62 -6.76 23.79 7.73
CA THR A 62 -7.72 24.04 6.64
C THR A 62 -7.93 25.54 6.34
N ASN A 63 -7.81 26.40 7.37
CA ASN A 63 -8.01 27.84 7.27
C ASN A 63 -6.74 28.62 6.92
N ASP A 64 -5.60 27.95 6.80
CA ASP A 64 -4.31 28.57 6.51
C ASP A 64 -4.06 28.60 5.01
N LYS A 65 -4.66 29.61 4.35
CA LYS A 65 -4.62 29.73 2.88
C LYS A 65 -3.22 29.91 2.33
N GLU A 66 -2.38 30.68 3.04
CA GLU A 66 -1.01 30.93 2.62
C GLU A 66 -0.19 29.65 2.59
N ILE A 67 -0.27 28.85 3.64
CA ILE A 67 0.42 27.54 3.69
C ILE A 67 -0.19 26.57 2.67
N MET A 68 -1.51 26.59 2.48
CA MET A 68 -2.17 25.73 1.48
C MET A 68 -1.72 26.05 0.05
N GLU A 69 -1.49 27.32 -0.29
CA GLU A 69 -0.92 27.73 -1.58
C GLU A 69 0.51 27.17 -1.73
N ILE A 70 1.37 27.36 -0.74
CA ILE A 70 2.76 26.90 -0.79
C ILE A 70 2.83 25.36 -0.98
N ILE A 71 2.04 24.59 -0.23
CA ILE A 71 2.08 23.13 -0.34
C ILE A 71 1.41 22.61 -1.61
N SER A 72 0.50 23.37 -2.23
CA SER A 72 -0.13 22.98 -3.49
C SER A 72 0.87 22.87 -4.64
N ASP A 73 1.88 23.74 -4.67
CA ASP A 73 2.94 23.74 -5.68
C ASP A 73 3.88 22.52 -5.56
N LEU A 74 3.90 21.89 -4.38
CA LEU A 74 4.68 20.69 -4.11
C LEU A 74 3.90 19.41 -4.42
N ASN A 75 2.62 19.51 -4.78
CA ASN A 75 1.78 18.36 -5.03
C ASN A 75 2.11 17.67 -6.36
N HIS A 76 2.60 16.43 -6.29
CA HIS A 76 2.79 15.61 -7.47
C HIS A 76 1.49 14.91 -7.83
N ILE A 77 0.79 15.43 -8.83
CA ILE A 77 -0.59 15.07 -9.14
C ILE A 77 -0.78 13.58 -9.50
N GLU A 78 0.20 12.95 -10.12
CA GLU A 78 0.14 11.52 -10.45
C GLU A 78 0.21 10.66 -9.19
N SER A 79 1.20 10.92 -8.31
CA SER A 79 1.29 10.23 -7.01
C SER A 79 0.03 10.46 -6.18
N PHE A 80 -0.50 11.68 -6.17
CA PHE A 80 -1.72 12.00 -5.45
C PHE A 80 -2.93 11.20 -5.97
N THR A 81 -3.07 11.12 -7.30
CA THR A 81 -4.14 10.32 -7.94
C THR A 81 -4.03 8.83 -7.58
N CYS A 82 -2.82 8.27 -7.68
CA CYS A 82 -2.58 6.87 -7.30
C CYS A 82 -2.95 6.60 -5.85
N ILE A 83 -2.48 7.44 -4.92
CA ILE A 83 -2.77 7.28 -3.49
C ILE A 83 -4.26 7.42 -3.18
N LEU A 84 -4.98 8.32 -3.86
CA LEU A 84 -6.43 8.41 -3.71
C LEU A 84 -7.12 7.13 -4.20
N ALA A 85 -6.68 6.54 -5.33
CA ALA A 85 -7.22 5.28 -5.82
C ALA A 85 -6.96 4.13 -4.84
N GLU A 86 -5.75 3.99 -4.32
CA GLU A 86 -5.41 3.00 -3.30
C GLU A 86 -6.29 3.14 -2.05
N ARG A 87 -6.48 4.36 -1.57
CA ARG A 87 -7.36 4.65 -0.43
C ARG A 87 -8.83 4.36 -0.73
N MET A 88 -9.28 4.61 -1.96
CA MET A 88 -10.64 4.29 -2.38
C MET A 88 -10.90 2.79 -2.33
N VAL A 89 -9.94 1.94 -2.72
CA VAL A 89 -10.02 0.49 -2.54
C VAL A 89 -10.22 0.14 -1.07
N LEU A 90 -9.39 0.67 -0.17
CA LEU A 90 -9.48 0.40 1.27
C LEU A 90 -10.81 0.86 1.87
N GLN A 91 -11.26 2.06 1.53
CA GLN A 91 -12.52 2.61 2.05
C GLN A 91 -13.72 1.74 1.68
N ASN A 92 -13.75 1.23 0.44
CA ASN A 92 -14.84 0.37 -0.03
C ASN A 92 -14.73 -1.07 0.45
N PHE A 93 -13.57 -1.50 0.93
CA PHE A 93 -13.39 -2.78 1.63
C PHE A 93 -13.81 -2.74 3.10
N GLY A 94 -13.91 -1.56 3.72
CA GLY A 94 -14.33 -1.42 5.12
C GLY A 94 -13.49 -0.47 5.97
N GLY A 95 -12.50 0.19 5.34
CA GLY A 95 -11.84 1.38 5.88
C GLY A 95 -10.87 1.21 7.04
N SER A 96 -10.52 -0.01 7.46
CA SER A 96 -9.59 -0.23 8.57
C SER A 96 -8.18 -0.60 8.07
N CYS A 97 -7.16 0.07 8.60
CA CYS A 97 -5.76 -0.27 8.34
C CYS A 97 -5.28 -1.57 9.02
N PHE A 98 -6.13 -2.21 9.80
CA PHE A 98 -5.86 -3.53 10.40
C PHE A 98 -6.43 -4.69 9.58
N GLN A 99 -7.10 -4.40 8.48
CA GLN A 99 -7.59 -5.44 7.59
C GLN A 99 -6.48 -5.96 6.69
N PRO A 100 -6.50 -7.25 6.33
CA PRO A 100 -5.46 -7.88 5.52
C PRO A 100 -5.65 -7.55 4.03
N ILE A 101 -5.66 -6.26 3.71
CA ILE A 101 -5.79 -5.72 2.36
C ILE A 101 -4.59 -4.87 1.98
N ALA A 102 -4.12 -5.04 0.76
CA ALA A 102 -3.11 -4.19 0.14
C ALA A 102 -3.63 -3.61 -1.16
N ALA A 103 -3.20 -2.41 -1.51
CA ALA A 103 -3.51 -1.77 -2.78
C ALA A 103 -2.36 -0.88 -3.22
N PHE A 104 -1.98 -1.00 -4.47
CA PHE A 104 -0.95 -0.22 -5.12
C PHE A 104 -1.42 0.25 -6.49
N ALA A 105 -1.32 1.53 -6.74
CA ALA A 105 -1.64 2.12 -8.03
C ALA A 105 -0.39 2.77 -8.65
N ASN A 106 -0.25 2.66 -9.95
CA ASN A 106 0.88 3.25 -10.69
C ASN A 106 0.44 3.75 -12.06
N PHE A 107 1.00 4.89 -12.50
CA PHE A 107 0.88 5.34 -13.88
C PHE A 107 1.78 4.50 -14.77
N GLU A 108 1.23 4.02 -15.88
CA GLU A 108 1.96 3.31 -16.93
C GLU A 108 2.39 4.30 -18.03
N ASP A 109 3.36 3.91 -18.84
CA ASP A 109 3.91 4.74 -19.92
C ASP A 109 2.84 5.15 -20.96
N ASP A 110 1.77 4.37 -21.11
CA ASP A 110 0.64 4.66 -22.00
C ASP A 110 -0.42 5.61 -21.40
N GLY A 111 -0.15 6.13 -20.19
CA GLY A 111 -1.01 7.07 -19.48
C GLY A 111 -2.19 6.44 -18.74
N LYS A 112 -2.32 5.12 -18.76
CA LYS A 112 -3.27 4.39 -17.92
C LYS A 112 -2.75 4.28 -16.49
N ILE A 113 -3.64 3.96 -15.58
CA ILE A 113 -3.31 3.68 -14.19
C ILE A 113 -3.61 2.21 -13.92
N THR A 114 -2.59 1.46 -13.54
CA THR A 114 -2.75 0.10 -13.02
C THR A 114 -3.13 0.17 -11.56
N ILE A 115 -4.13 -0.60 -11.13
CA ILE A 115 -4.48 -0.81 -9.73
C ILE A 115 -4.30 -2.28 -9.43
N ASN A 116 -3.34 -2.60 -8.58
CA ASN A 116 -3.08 -3.96 -8.11
C ASN A 116 -3.47 -4.05 -6.64
N SER A 117 -4.35 -4.99 -6.30
CA SER A 117 -4.91 -5.10 -4.95
C SER A 117 -5.02 -6.55 -4.53
N MET A 118 -4.86 -6.81 -3.24
CA MET A 118 -4.90 -8.15 -2.68
C MET A 118 -5.58 -8.13 -1.32
N ILE A 119 -6.32 -9.20 -1.03
CA ILE A 119 -6.73 -9.55 0.33
C ILE A 119 -6.18 -10.91 0.72
N SER A 120 -5.98 -11.10 2.02
CA SER A 120 -5.67 -12.40 2.61
C SER A 120 -6.46 -12.59 3.91
N ASN A 121 -6.43 -13.78 4.49
CA ASN A 121 -6.77 -13.99 5.89
C ASN A 121 -5.51 -13.99 6.76
N ASP A 122 -5.69 -14.02 8.08
CA ASP A 122 -4.59 -13.89 9.04
C ASP A 122 -3.59 -15.06 8.97
N ASP A 123 -4.04 -16.24 8.58
CA ASP A 123 -3.20 -17.44 8.45
C ASP A 123 -2.58 -17.63 7.06
N GLY A 124 -2.91 -16.75 6.10
CA GLY A 124 -2.39 -16.76 4.73
C GLY A 124 -2.94 -17.89 3.84
N THR A 125 -3.91 -18.68 4.30
CA THR A 125 -4.51 -19.76 3.50
C THR A 125 -5.46 -19.25 2.43
N LEU A 126 -6.05 -18.06 2.64
CA LEU A 126 -6.84 -17.34 1.66
C LEU A 126 -6.03 -16.17 1.13
N HIS A 127 -5.90 -16.09 -0.18
CA HIS A 127 -5.47 -14.85 -0.84
C HIS A 127 -6.24 -14.67 -2.14
N HIS A 128 -6.55 -13.44 -2.47
CA HIS A 128 -7.21 -13.08 -3.73
C HIS A 128 -6.68 -11.77 -4.25
N ASN A 129 -6.16 -11.81 -5.48
CA ASN A 129 -5.58 -10.66 -6.16
C ASN A 129 -6.51 -10.16 -7.26
N VAL A 130 -6.56 -8.86 -7.41
CA VAL A 130 -7.24 -8.16 -8.51
C VAL A 130 -6.26 -7.16 -9.11
N LYS A 131 -6.06 -7.21 -10.43
CA LYS A 131 -5.28 -6.22 -11.18
C LYS A 131 -6.14 -5.67 -12.30
N GLU A 132 -6.34 -4.36 -12.30
CA GLU A 132 -7.14 -3.66 -13.31
C GLU A 132 -6.45 -2.41 -13.83
N TYR A 133 -6.90 -1.94 -14.99
CA TYR A 133 -6.40 -0.75 -15.65
C TYR A 133 -7.52 0.27 -15.74
N ALA A 134 -7.21 1.52 -15.44
CA ALA A 134 -8.15 2.62 -15.47
C ALA A 134 -7.59 3.80 -16.28
N GLN A 135 -8.47 4.61 -16.81
CA GLN A 135 -8.14 5.95 -17.24
C GLN A 135 -8.22 6.90 -16.04
N ARG A 136 -7.59 8.07 -16.14
CA ARG A 136 -7.55 9.05 -15.06
C ARG A 136 -8.93 9.50 -14.57
N ASP A 137 -9.88 9.61 -15.47
CA ASP A 137 -11.27 10.01 -15.20
C ASP A 137 -12.11 8.91 -14.57
N THR A 138 -11.76 7.64 -14.76
CA THR A 138 -12.50 6.47 -14.25
C THR A 138 -11.81 5.77 -13.09
N VAL A 139 -10.59 6.16 -12.72
CA VAL A 139 -9.77 5.44 -11.74
C VAL A 139 -10.42 5.32 -10.37
N MET A 140 -11.15 6.34 -9.91
CA MET A 140 -11.83 6.30 -8.61
C MET A 140 -13.00 5.34 -8.59
N ASP A 141 -13.77 5.27 -9.68
CA ASP A 141 -14.91 4.35 -9.82
C ASP A 141 -14.42 2.90 -9.86
N ILE A 142 -13.37 2.63 -10.65
CA ILE A 142 -12.76 1.31 -10.74
C ILE A 142 -12.14 0.90 -9.40
N ALA A 143 -11.43 1.79 -8.71
CA ALA A 143 -10.87 1.52 -7.39
C ALA A 143 -11.96 1.20 -6.35
N GLY A 144 -13.06 1.95 -6.37
CA GLY A 144 -14.21 1.68 -5.52
C GLY A 144 -14.86 0.32 -5.81
N ASP A 145 -14.97 -0.06 -7.09
CA ASP A 145 -15.49 -1.37 -7.48
C ASP A 145 -14.58 -2.52 -7.03
N ILE A 146 -13.27 -2.37 -7.20
CA ILE A 146 -12.29 -3.34 -6.68
C ILE A 146 -12.49 -3.57 -5.19
N GLY A 147 -12.58 -2.50 -4.40
CA GLY A 147 -12.79 -2.60 -2.94
C GLY A 147 -14.05 -3.39 -2.57
N ARG A 148 -15.18 -3.10 -3.24
CA ARG A 148 -16.45 -3.83 -3.03
C ARG A 148 -16.34 -5.32 -3.39
N ARG A 149 -15.74 -5.64 -4.52
CA ARG A 149 -15.57 -7.04 -4.98
C ARG A 149 -14.65 -7.83 -4.04
N LEU A 150 -13.58 -7.21 -3.54
CA LEU A 150 -12.69 -7.82 -2.57
C LEU A 150 -13.43 -8.10 -1.25
N LEU A 151 -14.27 -7.17 -0.77
CA LEU A 151 -15.09 -7.36 0.42
C LEU A 151 -16.08 -8.52 0.25
N GLU A 152 -16.79 -8.56 -0.86
CA GLU A 152 -17.72 -9.66 -1.15
C GLU A 152 -17.01 -11.02 -1.19
N TYR A 153 -15.82 -11.08 -1.78
CA TYR A 153 -15.03 -12.30 -1.82
C TYR A 153 -14.60 -12.72 -0.41
N TYR A 154 -14.13 -11.79 0.40
CA TYR A 154 -13.71 -12.02 1.79
C TYR A 154 -14.85 -12.56 2.64
N ASP A 155 -16.00 -11.91 2.60
CA ASP A 155 -17.20 -12.33 3.35
C ASP A 155 -17.70 -13.72 2.95
N LYS A 156 -17.69 -14.03 1.65
CA LYS A 156 -18.07 -15.36 1.15
C LYS A 156 -17.11 -16.46 1.62
N SER A 157 -15.82 -16.13 1.70
CA SER A 157 -14.78 -17.07 2.13
C SER A 157 -14.84 -17.36 3.62
N LEU A 158 -15.07 -16.35 4.46
CA LEU A 158 -15.26 -16.53 5.90
C LEU A 158 -16.48 -17.43 6.21
N LYS A 159 -17.60 -17.25 5.49
CA LYS A 159 -18.80 -18.08 5.68
C LYS A 159 -18.58 -19.55 5.30
N ARG A 160 -17.69 -19.84 4.37
CA ARG A 160 -17.33 -21.24 4.01
C ARG A 160 -16.51 -21.92 5.09
N THR A 161 -15.59 -21.20 5.72
CA THR A 161 -14.72 -21.74 6.78
C THR A 161 -15.49 -22.05 8.07
N VAL A 162 -16.59 -21.34 8.35
CA VAL A 162 -17.43 -21.58 9.55
C VAL A 162 -18.37 -22.80 9.36
N ASN A 163 -18.65 -23.21 8.11
CA ASN A 163 -19.59 -24.30 7.78
C ASN A 163 -18.87 -25.60 7.38
N SER A 164 -17.57 -25.67 7.47
CA SER A 164 -16.70 -26.85 7.26
C SER A 164 -16.12 -27.34 8.58
#